data_dd88f7132432174348622bc17ee7715d
#
_entry.id   dd88f7132432174348622bc17ee7715d
#
_cell.length_a   1.000
_cell.length_b   1.000
_cell.length_c   1.000
_cell.angle_alpha   90.00
_cell.angle_beta   90.00
_cell.angle_gamma   90.00
#
_symmetry.space_group_name_H-M   'P 1'
#
loop_
_entity.id
_entity.type
_entity.pdbx_description
1 polymer ?
#
loop_
_entity_poly.entity_id
_entity_poly.type
_entity_poly.pdbx_seq_one_letter_code
_entity_poly.pdbx_strand_id
1 'polypeptide(L)'
;MDLLTAINSISAGYTIWMEEGTYKAYELYGAPIVIAESNSGAEGAYKTISSINGGTVTIDFSGMAELGSNRGIVLDGSYWHFYDIDICNAGDNGMLLSGDNNIIELCQFYANHDSGLQISRYNTSADTIDLWPSNNVILNCTAFV
;
A
#
# COMPACT_ATOMS: atom_id res chain seq x y z
N MET A 1 -16.64 6.02 7.03
CA MET A 1 -15.54 6.78 6.40
C MET A 1 -14.92 5.84 5.40
N ASP A 2 -14.69 6.27 4.17
CA ASP A 2 -13.99 5.43 3.18
C ASP A 2 -12.48 5.40 3.43
N LEU A 3 -11.80 4.38 2.87
CA LEU A 3 -10.38 4.13 3.11
C LEU A 3 -9.49 5.31 2.69
N LEU A 4 -9.75 5.92 1.52
CA LEU A 4 -8.91 7.02 1.02
C LEU A 4 -9.02 8.26 1.91
N THR A 5 -10.21 8.57 2.39
CA THR A 5 -10.44 9.64 3.38
C THR A 5 -9.72 9.33 4.70
N ALA A 6 -9.78 8.09 5.18
CA ALA A 6 -9.07 7.67 6.39
C ALA A 6 -7.55 7.82 6.24
N ILE A 7 -6.98 7.34 5.11
CA ILE A 7 -5.55 7.48 4.79
C ILE A 7 -5.12 8.95 4.83
N ASN A 8 -5.90 9.84 4.23
CA ASN A 8 -5.56 11.25 4.12
C ASN A 8 -5.76 12.06 5.41
N SER A 9 -6.48 11.52 6.39
CA SER A 9 -6.80 12.22 7.65
C SER A 9 -6.10 11.65 8.88
N ILE A 10 -5.56 10.44 8.82
CA ILE A 10 -4.93 9.80 9.98
C ILE A 10 -3.66 10.54 10.41
N SER A 11 -3.49 10.72 11.72
CA SER A 11 -2.27 11.28 12.31
C SER A 11 -1.24 10.19 12.60
N ALA A 12 0.03 10.58 12.71
CA ALA A 12 1.11 9.66 13.12
C ALA A 12 0.79 9.01 14.48
N GLY A 13 1.10 7.72 14.60
CA GLY A 13 0.84 6.92 15.79
C GLY A 13 -0.57 6.32 15.90
N TYR A 14 -1.42 6.54 14.89
CA TYR A 14 -2.79 5.99 14.89
C TYR A 14 -2.96 4.85 13.87
N THR A 15 -4.02 4.05 14.09
CA THR A 15 -4.36 2.91 13.25
C THR A 15 -5.72 3.09 12.58
N ILE A 16 -5.75 2.84 11.27
CA ILE A 16 -6.98 2.62 10.52
C ILE A 16 -7.36 1.15 10.69
N TRP A 17 -8.44 0.89 11.41
CA TRP A 17 -8.96 -0.44 11.60
C TRP A 17 -9.98 -0.75 10.51
N MET A 18 -9.73 -1.80 9.73
CA MET A 18 -10.61 -2.25 8.65
C MET A 18 -11.40 -3.47 9.08
N GLU A 19 -12.70 -3.43 8.90
CA GLU A 19 -13.57 -4.59 9.09
C GLU A 19 -13.33 -5.63 7.98
N GLU A 20 -13.58 -6.90 8.31
CA GLU A 20 -13.53 -7.99 7.33
C GLU A 20 -14.38 -7.68 6.11
N GLY A 21 -13.83 -7.90 4.92
CA GLY A 21 -14.54 -7.69 3.67
C GLY A 21 -13.65 -7.31 2.50
N THR A 22 -14.29 -7.21 1.33
CA THR A 22 -13.64 -6.79 0.08
C THR A 22 -13.96 -5.34 -0.22
N TYR A 23 -12.94 -4.51 -0.26
CA TYR A 23 -13.00 -3.09 -0.58
C TYR A 23 -12.63 -2.88 -2.04
N LYS A 24 -13.61 -2.66 -2.90
CA LYS A 24 -13.43 -2.47 -4.34
C LYS A 24 -12.90 -1.09 -4.66
N ALA A 25 -11.60 -0.92 -4.44
CA ALA A 25 -10.93 0.37 -4.49
C ALA A 25 -10.99 1.04 -5.86
N TYR A 26 -10.77 0.29 -6.95
CA TYR A 26 -10.83 0.87 -8.29
C TYR A 26 -12.25 1.27 -8.68
N GLU A 27 -13.26 0.49 -8.31
CA GLU A 27 -14.69 0.85 -8.54
C GLU A 27 -15.05 2.14 -7.79
N LEU A 28 -14.53 2.32 -6.57
CA LEU A 28 -14.83 3.49 -5.74
C LEU A 28 -14.08 4.74 -6.16
N TYR A 29 -12.79 4.61 -6.55
CA TYR A 29 -11.91 5.77 -6.73
C TYR A 29 -11.55 6.02 -8.19
N GLY A 30 -11.67 5.03 -9.08
CA GLY A 30 -11.30 5.11 -10.49
C GLY A 30 -9.81 5.33 -10.76
N ALA A 31 -8.96 5.10 -9.74
CA ALA A 31 -7.53 5.38 -9.78
C ALA A 31 -6.77 4.54 -8.73
N PRO A 32 -5.43 4.43 -8.84
CA PRO A 32 -4.59 3.91 -7.78
C PRO A 32 -4.78 4.66 -6.45
N ILE A 33 -4.56 3.98 -5.33
CA ILE A 33 -4.42 4.63 -4.03
C ILE A 33 -2.99 5.15 -3.92
N VAL A 34 -2.81 6.47 -3.87
CA VAL A 34 -1.50 7.09 -3.72
C VAL A 34 -1.36 7.68 -2.32
N ILE A 35 -0.41 7.17 -1.55
CA ILE A 35 -0.02 7.70 -0.24
C ILE A 35 1.23 8.54 -0.47
N ALA A 36 1.04 9.85 -0.60
CA ALA A 36 2.12 10.78 -0.95
C ALA A 36 3.18 10.90 0.16
N GLU A 37 4.39 11.33 -0.21
CA GLU A 37 5.50 11.59 0.72
C GLU A 37 5.08 12.51 1.88
N SER A 38 4.29 13.55 1.59
CA SER A 38 3.75 14.46 2.61
C SER A 38 2.79 13.81 3.61
N ASN A 39 2.30 12.60 3.32
CA ASN A 39 1.44 11.82 4.19
C ASN A 39 2.21 10.73 4.95
N SER A 40 3.34 11.09 5.54
CA SER A 40 4.19 10.18 6.32
C SER A 40 3.76 10.09 7.79
N GLY A 41 4.10 8.96 8.43
CA GLY A 41 4.16 8.87 9.88
C GLY A 41 5.42 9.51 10.45
N ALA A 42 5.92 9.00 11.56
CA ALA A 42 7.17 9.45 12.15
C ALA A 42 7.90 8.28 12.82
N GLU A 43 9.17 8.45 13.09
CA GLU A 43 9.94 7.47 13.87
C GLU A 43 9.26 7.19 15.22
N GLY A 44 9.01 5.91 15.52
CA GLY A 44 8.27 5.49 16.71
C GLY A 44 6.77 5.80 16.70
N ALA A 45 6.22 6.38 15.63
CA ALA A 45 4.81 6.74 15.49
C ALA A 45 4.29 6.43 14.07
N TYR A 46 4.24 5.15 13.73
CA TYR A 46 3.75 4.68 12.43
C TYR A 46 2.27 5.04 12.25
N LYS A 47 1.90 5.32 11.01
CA LYS A 47 0.51 5.25 10.57
C LYS A 47 0.23 3.82 10.16
N THR A 48 -0.79 3.19 10.73
CA THR A 48 -1.06 1.77 10.50
C THR A 48 -2.39 1.57 9.78
N ILE A 49 -2.41 0.62 8.85
CA ILE A 49 -3.64 0.04 8.30
C ILE A 49 -3.64 -1.43 8.73
N SER A 50 -4.70 -1.86 9.39
CA SER A 50 -4.78 -3.22 9.95
C SER A 50 -6.20 -3.77 9.88
N SER A 51 -6.31 -5.10 9.75
CA SER A 51 -7.57 -5.82 9.93
C SER A 51 -8.02 -5.79 11.40
N ILE A 52 -9.32 -5.76 11.63
CA ILE A 52 -9.89 -5.94 12.98
C ILE A 52 -9.93 -7.43 13.31
N ASN A 53 -9.36 -7.80 14.44
CA ASN A 53 -9.44 -9.17 14.99
C ASN A 53 -8.95 -10.28 14.05
N GLY A 54 -8.07 -9.98 13.09
CA GLY A 54 -7.56 -10.96 12.12
C GLY A 54 -8.61 -11.40 11.08
N GLY A 55 -9.62 -10.60 10.83
CA GLY A 55 -10.57 -10.81 9.73
C GLY A 55 -9.90 -10.56 8.37
N THR A 56 -10.32 -11.28 7.34
CA THR A 56 -9.77 -11.11 5.99
C THR A 56 -10.22 -9.78 5.39
N VAL A 57 -9.27 -8.90 5.14
CA VAL A 57 -9.46 -7.59 4.50
C VAL A 57 -8.79 -7.60 3.14
N THR A 58 -9.57 -7.45 2.08
CA THR A 58 -9.06 -7.40 0.71
C THR A 58 -9.27 -6.02 0.09
N ILE A 59 -8.21 -5.40 -0.40
CA ILE A 59 -8.28 -4.20 -1.24
C ILE A 59 -8.19 -4.66 -2.70
N ASP A 60 -9.31 -4.58 -3.40
CA ASP A 60 -9.50 -5.14 -4.74
C ASP A 60 -9.51 -4.04 -5.80
N PHE A 61 -8.59 -4.15 -6.76
CA PHE A 61 -8.44 -3.24 -7.89
C PHE A 61 -9.05 -3.78 -9.19
N SER A 62 -9.93 -4.78 -9.12
CA SER A 62 -10.57 -5.36 -10.30
C SER A 62 -11.22 -4.29 -11.19
N GLY A 63 -11.07 -4.45 -12.50
CA GLY A 63 -11.50 -3.48 -13.52
C GLY A 63 -10.46 -2.44 -13.89
N MET A 64 -9.33 -2.40 -13.18
CA MET A 64 -8.19 -1.56 -13.55
C MET A 64 -7.54 -2.09 -14.84
N ALA A 65 -7.28 -1.21 -15.80
CA ALA A 65 -6.64 -1.60 -17.06
C ALA A 65 -5.20 -2.06 -16.84
N GLU A 66 -4.75 -3.07 -17.60
CA GLU A 66 -3.38 -3.59 -17.58
C GLU A 66 -2.41 -2.61 -18.23
N LEU A 67 -1.95 -1.64 -17.47
CA LEU A 67 -1.00 -0.61 -17.89
C LEU A 67 0.08 -0.44 -16.83
N GLY A 68 1.33 -0.27 -17.20
CA GLY A 68 2.48 -0.15 -16.29
C GLY A 68 2.48 1.06 -15.34
N SER A 69 1.44 1.88 -15.36
CA SER A 69 1.18 2.95 -14.39
C SER A 69 0.06 2.62 -13.41
N ASN A 70 -0.68 1.52 -13.66
CA ASN A 70 -1.87 1.15 -12.92
C ASN A 70 -1.55 0.25 -11.72
N ARG A 71 -0.72 0.74 -10.84
CA ARG A 71 -0.43 0.11 -9.55
C ARG A 71 -1.64 0.20 -8.65
N GLY A 72 -1.84 -0.82 -7.82
CA GLY A 72 -2.94 -0.78 -6.84
C GLY A 72 -2.69 0.29 -5.80
N ILE A 73 -1.62 0.15 -5.03
CA ILE A 73 -1.19 1.13 -4.02
C ILE A 73 0.19 1.67 -4.40
N VAL A 74 0.35 2.99 -4.36
CA VAL A 74 1.65 3.67 -4.39
C VAL A 74 1.93 4.19 -2.99
N LEU A 75 2.87 3.60 -2.28
CA LEU A 75 3.30 4.01 -0.95
C LEU A 75 4.60 4.82 -1.07
N ASP A 76 4.45 6.13 -1.29
CA ASP A 76 5.56 7.09 -1.35
C ASP A 76 5.82 7.74 0.03
N GLY A 77 4.85 7.64 0.94
CA GLY A 77 4.99 8.04 2.33
C GLY A 77 5.89 7.10 3.12
N SER A 78 6.51 7.62 4.17
CA SER A 78 7.39 6.89 5.08
C SER A 78 6.70 6.62 6.42
N TYR A 79 7.20 5.64 7.18
CA TYR A 79 6.66 5.25 8.49
C TYR A 79 5.19 4.83 8.44
N TRP A 80 4.83 4.02 7.45
CA TRP A 80 3.57 3.30 7.37
C TRP A 80 3.76 1.83 7.76
N HIS A 81 2.74 1.25 8.37
CA HIS A 81 2.66 -0.17 8.66
C HIS A 81 1.37 -0.74 8.06
N PHE A 82 1.49 -1.59 7.06
CA PHE A 82 0.40 -2.40 6.54
C PHE A 82 0.45 -3.76 7.23
N TYR A 83 -0.60 -4.12 7.93
CA TYR A 83 -0.66 -5.34 8.71
C TYR A 83 -1.89 -6.17 8.36
N ASP A 84 -1.68 -7.40 7.89
CA ASP A 84 -2.75 -8.37 7.62
C ASP A 84 -3.80 -7.85 6.61
N ILE A 85 -3.34 -7.38 5.46
CA ILE A 85 -4.14 -6.83 4.37
C ILE A 85 -3.81 -7.54 3.07
N ASP A 86 -4.84 -7.98 2.36
CA ASP A 86 -4.72 -8.54 1.01
C ASP A 86 -4.88 -7.47 -0.06
N ILE A 87 -4.06 -7.54 -1.11
CA ILE A 87 -4.07 -6.58 -2.22
C ILE A 87 -4.08 -7.35 -3.54
N CYS A 88 -5.10 -7.14 -4.35
CA CYS A 88 -5.28 -7.94 -5.56
C CYS A 88 -5.82 -7.18 -6.77
N ASN A 89 -5.70 -7.82 -7.95
CA ASN A 89 -6.27 -7.41 -9.23
C ASN A 89 -5.81 -6.03 -9.73
N ALA A 90 -4.62 -5.56 -9.34
CA ALA A 90 -4.05 -4.34 -9.90
C ALA A 90 -3.62 -4.54 -11.35
N GLY A 91 -3.73 -3.50 -12.16
CA GLY A 91 -3.38 -3.52 -13.58
C GLY A 91 -1.87 -3.53 -13.86
N ASP A 92 -1.04 -3.42 -12.84
CA ASP A 92 0.42 -3.53 -12.83
C ASP A 92 0.83 -4.20 -11.50
N ASN A 93 1.64 -3.55 -10.68
CA ASN A 93 2.01 -4.08 -9.36
C ASN A 93 0.89 -3.89 -8.33
N GLY A 94 0.69 -4.84 -7.44
CA GLY A 94 -0.24 -4.71 -6.32
C GLY A 94 0.11 -3.52 -5.43
N MET A 95 1.40 -3.40 -5.06
CA MET A 95 1.94 -2.24 -4.35
C MET A 95 3.29 -1.82 -4.94
N LEU A 96 3.48 -0.51 -5.15
CA LEU A 96 4.79 0.12 -5.31
C LEU A 96 5.19 0.75 -3.98
N LEU A 97 6.24 0.25 -3.37
CA LEU A 97 6.84 0.78 -2.14
C LEU A 97 8.01 1.69 -2.50
N SER A 98 7.83 2.98 -2.33
CA SER A 98 8.78 4.04 -2.73
C SER A 98 9.28 4.87 -1.55
N GLY A 99 8.55 4.91 -0.44
CA GLY A 99 8.97 5.60 0.77
C GLY A 99 9.95 4.79 1.63
N ASP A 100 10.38 5.38 2.74
CA ASP A 100 11.37 4.82 3.66
C ASP A 100 10.73 4.33 4.97
N ASN A 101 11.43 3.41 5.64
CA ASN A 101 11.07 2.98 7.00
C ASN A 101 9.64 2.44 7.13
N ASN A 102 9.11 1.83 6.08
CA ASN A 102 7.78 1.21 6.09
C ASN A 102 7.85 -0.25 6.53
N ILE A 103 6.76 -0.76 7.07
CA ILE A 103 6.60 -2.16 7.45
C ILE A 103 5.41 -2.73 6.67
N ILE A 104 5.64 -3.80 5.92
CA ILE A 104 4.60 -4.58 5.25
C ILE A 104 4.63 -5.97 5.88
N GLU A 105 3.59 -6.31 6.62
CA GLU A 105 3.58 -7.51 7.46
C GLU A 105 2.31 -8.31 7.28
N LEU A 106 2.45 -9.64 7.14
CA LEU A 106 1.34 -10.60 6.98
C LEU A 106 0.42 -10.29 5.78
N CYS A 107 0.88 -9.48 4.82
CA CYS A 107 0.11 -9.11 3.66
C CYS A 107 0.17 -10.16 2.56
N GLN A 108 -0.92 -10.31 1.81
CA GLN A 108 -0.95 -11.15 0.62
C GLN A 108 -1.16 -10.30 -0.62
N PHE A 109 -0.40 -10.61 -1.67
CA PHE A 109 -0.50 -9.95 -2.97
C PHE A 109 -0.82 -11.01 -4.02
N TYR A 110 -1.98 -10.93 -4.66
CA TYR A 110 -2.35 -11.96 -5.63
C TYR A 110 -3.13 -11.42 -6.83
N ALA A 111 -3.07 -12.16 -7.93
CA ALA A 111 -3.75 -11.82 -9.17
C ALA A 111 -3.46 -10.38 -9.66
N ASN A 112 -2.29 -9.82 -9.33
CA ASN A 112 -1.84 -8.56 -9.88
C ASN A 112 -1.16 -8.83 -11.23
N HIS A 113 -1.29 -7.89 -12.18
CA HIS A 113 -0.86 -8.15 -13.56
C HIS A 113 0.65 -8.35 -13.71
N ASP A 114 1.46 -7.62 -12.94
CA ASP A 114 2.93 -7.79 -12.94
C ASP A 114 3.41 -8.40 -11.61
N SER A 115 3.86 -7.63 -10.66
CA SER A 115 4.34 -8.13 -9.38
C SER A 115 3.40 -7.81 -8.23
N GLY A 116 3.43 -8.63 -7.17
CA GLY A 116 2.65 -8.37 -5.97
C GLY A 116 3.12 -7.10 -5.26
N LEU A 117 4.43 -7.03 -4.99
CA LEU A 117 5.09 -5.90 -4.34
C LEU A 117 6.37 -5.54 -5.11
N GLN A 118 6.49 -4.30 -5.50
CA GLN A 118 7.69 -3.73 -6.09
C GLN A 118 8.30 -2.68 -5.15
N ILE A 119 9.61 -2.77 -4.89
CA ILE A 119 10.36 -1.74 -4.18
C ILE A 119 11.15 -0.95 -5.22
N SER A 120 10.77 0.31 -5.45
CA SER A 120 11.38 1.16 -6.47
C SER A 120 11.01 2.61 -6.24
N ARG A 121 11.72 3.52 -6.90
CA ARG A 121 11.38 4.95 -6.87
C ARG A 121 10.04 5.22 -7.56
N TYR A 122 9.17 5.96 -6.92
CA TYR A 122 7.99 6.54 -7.58
C TYR A 122 8.39 7.80 -8.37
N ASN A 123 9.19 8.67 -7.77
CA ASN A 123 9.77 9.82 -8.47
C ASN A 123 10.99 9.39 -9.29
N THR A 124 10.82 9.26 -10.60
CA THR A 124 11.88 8.84 -11.52
C THR A 124 12.97 9.89 -11.73
N SER A 125 12.78 11.12 -11.28
CA SER A 125 13.81 12.18 -11.29
C SER A 125 14.77 12.10 -10.11
N ALA A 126 14.56 11.15 -9.18
CA ALA A 126 15.46 10.90 -8.06
C ALA A 126 16.74 10.19 -8.54
N ASP A 127 17.78 10.93 -8.89
CA ASP A 127 19.00 10.41 -9.52
C ASP A 127 20.04 9.90 -8.51
N THR A 128 19.92 10.29 -7.24
CA THR A 128 20.87 9.88 -6.19
C THR A 128 20.32 8.71 -5.38
N ILE A 129 21.21 7.83 -4.95
CA ILE A 129 20.85 6.65 -4.17
C ILE A 129 20.18 7.01 -2.83
N ASP A 130 20.48 8.18 -2.30
CA ASP A 130 19.88 8.66 -1.04
C ASP A 130 18.37 8.93 -1.14
N LEU A 131 17.87 9.02 -2.37
CA LEU A 131 16.44 9.21 -2.67
C LEU A 131 15.73 7.90 -3.04
N TRP A 132 16.40 6.76 -2.89
CA TRP A 132 15.82 5.45 -3.16
C TRP A 132 15.19 4.87 -1.88
N PRO A 133 14.10 4.10 -2.01
CA PRO A 133 13.45 3.51 -0.85
C PRO A 133 14.43 2.70 0.01
N SER A 134 14.44 2.98 1.30
CA SER A 134 15.40 2.39 2.23
C SER A 134 14.77 2.00 3.57
N ASN A 135 15.42 1.11 4.30
CA ASN A 135 15.03 0.66 5.64
C ASN A 135 13.59 0.10 5.74
N ASN A 136 13.05 -0.40 4.62
CA ASN A 136 11.74 -1.02 4.61
C ASN A 136 11.83 -2.48 5.10
N VAL A 137 10.82 -2.93 5.82
CA VAL A 137 10.71 -4.30 6.33
C VAL A 137 9.53 -5.00 5.67
N ILE A 138 9.81 -6.14 5.02
CA ILE A 138 8.78 -7.03 4.46
C ILE A 138 8.82 -8.31 5.28
N LEU A 139 7.73 -8.59 6.00
CA LEU A 139 7.69 -9.68 6.98
C LEU A 139 6.48 -10.58 6.77
N ASN A 140 6.73 -11.89 6.62
CA ASN A 140 5.68 -12.91 6.50
C ASN A 140 4.62 -12.60 5.41
N CYS A 141 5.03 -11.95 4.33
CA CYS A 141 4.17 -11.66 3.19
C CYS A 141 4.20 -12.79 2.16
N THR A 142 3.13 -12.93 1.40
CA THR A 142 3.02 -13.89 0.30
C THR A 142 2.63 -13.17 -0.99
N ALA A 143 3.25 -13.54 -2.11
CA ALA A 143 2.85 -13.09 -3.44
C ALA A 143 2.63 -14.30 -4.35
N PHE A 144 1.49 -14.34 -5.06
CA PHE A 144 1.12 -15.43 -5.97
C PHE A 144 0.16 -14.99 -7.07
N VAL A 145 0.06 -15.85 -8.09
CA VAL A 145 -0.82 -15.63 -9.26
C VAL A 145 -2.24 -16.08 -8.95
#